data_0a7acc161f19bea6bab1d1c504af0211
#
_entry.id   0a7acc161f19bea6bab1d1c504af0211
#
_cell.length_a   1.000
_cell.length_b   1.000
_cell.length_c   1.000
_cell.angle_alpha   90.00
_cell.angle_beta   90.00
_cell.angle_gamma   90.00
#
_symmetry.space_group_name_H-M   'P 1'
#
loop_
_entity.id
_entity.type
_entity.pdbx_description
1 polymer ?
#
loop_
_entity_poly.entity_id
_entity_poly.type
_entity_poly.pdbx_seq_one_letter_code
_entity_poly.pdbx_strand_id
1 'polypeptide(L)'
;MTLVKRLLKHAFTVFASKVSDFYKAHVFWRKVERALALNQRGEVRSDGLQLTAAKLTLRIDWLAREVHPWDRNLPAAQAERLLTQQCLDDANAAISRLFAEIPVLDTIELCVRRDISRPPILSGTVHRDSLRANDYASTGMRLRAIGLSFRMSNLCLEEVEAS
;
A
#
# COMPACT_ATOMS: atom_id res chain seq x y z
N MET A 1 35.83 -39.96 -7.57
CA MET A 1 34.45 -39.73 -8.07
C MET A 1 33.51 -39.04 -7.07
N THR A 2 34.03 -38.44 -5.99
CA THR A 2 33.21 -37.91 -4.88
C THR A 2 33.08 -36.39 -4.84
N LEU A 3 34.08 -35.64 -5.37
CA LEU A 3 34.10 -34.18 -5.29
C LEU A 3 33.11 -33.51 -6.28
N VAL A 4 33.02 -34.03 -7.49
CA VAL A 4 32.14 -33.50 -8.55
C VAL A 4 30.66 -33.67 -8.17
N LYS A 5 30.28 -34.79 -7.52
CA LYS A 5 28.90 -34.99 -7.03
C LYS A 5 28.53 -34.05 -5.91
N ARG A 6 29.46 -33.63 -5.05
CA ARG A 6 29.22 -32.64 -3.98
C ARG A 6 29.04 -31.23 -4.54
N LEU A 7 29.85 -30.83 -5.53
CA LEU A 7 29.74 -29.51 -6.18
C LEU A 7 28.44 -29.37 -6.97
N LEU A 8 28.03 -30.42 -7.72
CA LEU A 8 26.76 -30.43 -8.43
C LEU A 8 25.57 -30.37 -7.48
N LYS A 9 25.61 -31.06 -6.34
CA LYS A 9 24.55 -31.03 -5.35
C LYS A 9 24.42 -29.64 -4.68
N HIS A 10 25.55 -28.99 -4.43
CA HIS A 10 25.56 -27.63 -3.85
C HIS A 10 25.05 -26.58 -4.84
N ALA A 11 25.50 -26.64 -6.10
CA ALA A 11 25.02 -25.77 -7.17
C ALA A 11 23.51 -25.94 -7.43
N PHE A 12 23.00 -27.18 -7.41
CA PHE A 12 21.58 -27.46 -7.57
C PHE A 12 20.75 -26.95 -6.39
N THR A 13 21.24 -27.05 -5.16
CA THR A 13 20.56 -26.55 -3.95
C THR A 13 20.48 -25.03 -3.96
N VAL A 14 21.56 -24.33 -4.34
CA VAL A 14 21.60 -22.87 -4.47
C VAL A 14 20.69 -22.37 -5.58
N PHE A 15 20.67 -23.08 -6.72
CA PHE A 15 19.76 -22.76 -7.83
C PHE A 15 18.28 -22.98 -7.44
N ALA A 16 17.96 -24.08 -6.79
CA ALA A 16 16.60 -24.38 -6.31
C ALA A 16 16.12 -23.38 -5.25
N SER A 17 17.01 -22.90 -4.36
CA SER A 17 16.66 -21.87 -3.39
C SER A 17 16.33 -20.55 -4.08
N LYS A 18 17.14 -20.10 -5.04
CA LYS A 18 16.89 -18.87 -5.81
C LYS A 18 15.60 -18.93 -6.62
N VAL A 19 15.29 -20.06 -7.24
CA VAL A 19 14.02 -20.26 -7.96
C VAL A 19 12.84 -20.26 -7.00
N SER A 20 12.97 -20.91 -5.84
CA SER A 20 11.93 -20.89 -4.79
C SER A 20 11.68 -19.47 -4.26
N ASP A 21 12.74 -18.69 -4.03
CA ASP A 21 12.64 -17.32 -3.54
C ASP A 21 12.03 -16.40 -4.60
N PHE A 22 12.41 -16.57 -5.87
CA PHE A 22 11.78 -15.85 -6.99
C PHE A 22 10.30 -16.19 -7.12
N TYR A 23 9.93 -17.47 -7.01
CA TYR A 23 8.53 -17.90 -7.07
C TYR A 23 7.72 -17.31 -5.90
N LYS A 24 8.25 -17.34 -4.68
CA LYS A 24 7.62 -16.73 -3.49
C LYS A 24 7.44 -15.24 -3.67
N ALA A 25 8.46 -14.53 -4.19
CA ALA A 25 8.37 -13.11 -4.50
C ALA A 25 7.29 -12.83 -5.55
N HIS A 26 7.22 -13.61 -6.62
CA HIS A 26 6.21 -13.43 -7.67
C HIS A 26 4.78 -13.67 -7.16
N VAL A 27 4.56 -14.70 -6.34
CA VAL A 27 3.26 -14.97 -5.70
C VAL A 27 2.89 -13.84 -4.74
N PHE A 28 3.86 -13.33 -3.98
CA PHE A 28 3.68 -12.19 -3.08
C PHE A 28 3.23 -10.94 -3.86
N TRP A 29 3.96 -10.57 -4.91
CA TRP A 29 3.62 -9.40 -5.73
C TRP A 29 2.26 -9.51 -6.39
N ARG A 30 1.86 -10.69 -6.88
CA ARG A 30 0.50 -10.92 -7.38
C ARG A 30 -0.58 -10.70 -6.33
N LYS A 31 -0.32 -11.02 -5.07
CA LYS A 31 -1.24 -10.73 -3.97
C LYS A 31 -1.32 -9.23 -3.69
N VAL A 32 -0.18 -8.54 -3.69
CA VAL A 32 -0.13 -7.08 -3.56
C VAL A 32 -0.92 -6.41 -4.67
N GLU A 33 -0.65 -6.75 -5.93
CA GLU A 33 -1.37 -6.22 -7.09
C GLU A 33 -2.87 -6.47 -7.00
N ARG A 34 -3.28 -7.67 -6.61
CA ARG A 34 -4.71 -8.00 -6.42
C ARG A 34 -5.35 -7.18 -5.31
N ALA A 35 -4.68 -7.02 -4.18
CA ALA A 35 -5.18 -6.22 -3.06
C ALA A 35 -5.31 -4.74 -3.43
N LEU A 36 -4.42 -4.24 -4.29
CA LEU A 36 -4.40 -2.86 -4.78
C LEU A 36 -5.22 -2.63 -6.06
N ALA A 37 -5.71 -3.68 -6.72
CA ALA A 37 -6.45 -3.62 -7.99
C ALA A 37 -7.77 -2.84 -7.94
N LEU A 38 -8.20 -2.37 -6.77
CA LEU A 38 -9.29 -1.41 -6.61
C LEU A 38 -9.02 -0.07 -7.32
N ASN A 39 -7.75 0.24 -7.54
CA ASN A 39 -7.30 1.49 -8.13
C ASN A 39 -6.95 1.33 -9.60
N GLN A 40 -7.87 0.88 -10.41
CA GLN A 40 -7.66 0.61 -11.84
C GLN A 40 -7.11 1.81 -12.66
N ARG A 41 -6.88 2.97 -12.05
CA ARG A 41 -6.39 4.19 -12.71
C ARG A 41 -5.24 4.91 -12.02
N GLY A 42 -4.81 4.48 -10.83
CA GLY A 42 -3.65 5.05 -10.14
C GLY A 42 -2.39 4.24 -10.43
N GLU A 43 -1.28 4.89 -10.73
CA GLU A 43 0.01 4.23 -10.70
C GLU A 43 0.36 3.90 -9.26
N VAL A 44 0.43 2.62 -8.94
CA VAL A 44 0.96 2.14 -7.66
C VAL A 44 2.43 1.84 -7.88
N ARG A 45 3.30 2.59 -7.23
CA ARG A 45 4.72 2.28 -7.13
C ARG A 45 4.96 1.65 -5.77
N SER A 46 5.34 0.41 -5.75
CA SER A 46 5.81 -0.24 -4.54
C SER A 46 7.31 -0.06 -4.44
N ASP A 47 7.77 0.82 -3.56
CA ASP A 47 9.21 1.11 -3.38
C ASP A 47 9.98 0.00 -2.67
N GLY A 48 9.34 -1.10 -2.37
CA GLY A 48 10.04 -2.28 -1.92
C GLY A 48 9.49 -2.94 -0.67
N LEU A 49 9.99 -4.14 -0.51
CA LEU A 49 9.73 -5.01 0.61
C LEU A 49 10.96 -4.97 1.52
N GLN A 50 10.82 -4.51 2.73
CA GLN A 50 11.88 -4.57 3.73
C GLN A 50 11.57 -5.63 4.78
N LEU A 51 12.47 -6.58 4.94
CA LEU A 51 12.43 -7.56 6.03
C LEU A 51 13.37 -7.10 7.14
N THR A 52 12.82 -6.65 8.26
CA THR A 52 13.61 -6.24 9.43
C THR A 52 13.19 -7.07 10.63
N ALA A 53 14.14 -7.77 11.27
CA ALA A 53 13.91 -8.54 12.50
C ALA A 53 12.66 -9.44 12.47
N ALA A 54 12.49 -10.23 11.40
CA ALA A 54 11.35 -11.09 11.13
C ALA A 54 10.01 -10.36 10.90
N LYS A 55 10.00 -9.04 10.81
CA LYS A 55 8.82 -8.24 10.46
C LYS A 55 8.86 -7.83 8.99
N LEU A 56 7.76 -8.06 8.30
CA LEU A 56 7.62 -7.71 6.90
C LEU A 56 6.93 -6.34 6.79
N THR A 57 7.64 -5.37 6.23
CA THR A 57 7.14 -4.02 5.94
C THR A 57 6.98 -3.84 4.44
N LEU A 58 5.82 -3.40 4.01
CA LEU A 58 5.53 -3.04 2.62
C LEU A 58 5.42 -1.53 2.52
N ARG A 59 6.28 -0.92 1.69
CA ARG A 59 6.22 0.50 1.37
C ARG A 59 5.48 0.69 0.05
N ILE A 60 4.48 1.57 0.05
CA ILE A 60 3.63 1.87 -1.09
C ILE A 60 3.59 3.37 -1.31
N ASP A 61 4.03 3.81 -2.47
CA ASP A 61 3.79 5.16 -2.99
C ASP A 61 2.70 5.08 -4.07
N TRP A 62 1.63 5.84 -3.88
CA TRP A 62 0.39 5.68 -4.63
C TRP A 62 -0.11 7.02 -5.14
N LEU A 63 -0.48 7.08 -6.42
CA LEU A 63 -1.20 8.21 -6.98
C LEU A 63 -2.70 8.05 -6.77
N ALA A 64 -3.32 9.07 -6.16
CA ALA A 64 -4.76 9.12 -6.03
C ALA A 64 -5.41 9.09 -7.43
N ARG A 65 -6.44 8.27 -7.58
CA ARG A 65 -7.18 8.23 -8.85
C ARG A 65 -7.91 9.54 -9.08
N GLU A 66 -8.02 9.94 -10.32
CA GLU A 66 -8.83 11.09 -10.72
C GLU A 66 -10.32 10.85 -10.45
N VAL A 67 -11.08 11.93 -10.33
CA VAL A 67 -12.54 11.89 -10.27
C VAL A 67 -13.06 11.24 -11.56
N HIS A 68 -14.09 10.43 -11.44
CA HIS A 68 -14.65 9.71 -12.58
C HIS A 68 -15.06 10.69 -13.70
N PRO A 69 -14.86 10.36 -14.99
CA PRO A 69 -15.21 11.25 -16.10
C PRO A 69 -16.64 11.78 -16.08
N TRP A 70 -17.58 11.02 -15.53
CA TRP A 70 -18.99 11.43 -15.40
C TRP A 70 -19.16 12.57 -14.40
N ASP A 71 -18.24 12.71 -13.45
CA ASP A 71 -18.25 13.73 -12.40
C ASP A 71 -17.44 14.97 -12.75
N ARG A 72 -16.88 15.04 -13.98
CA ARG A 72 -16.07 16.18 -14.45
C ARG A 72 -16.84 17.51 -14.53
N ASN A 73 -18.16 17.44 -14.66
CA ASN A 73 -19.03 18.62 -14.74
C ASN A 73 -19.48 19.13 -13.37
N LEU A 74 -19.03 18.52 -12.27
CA LEU A 74 -19.34 18.98 -10.93
C LEU A 74 -18.62 20.30 -10.63
N PRO A 75 -19.23 21.19 -9.80
CA PRO A 75 -18.53 22.33 -9.24
C PRO A 75 -17.22 21.90 -8.56
N ALA A 76 -16.16 22.69 -8.70
CA ALA A 76 -14.81 22.35 -8.21
C ALA A 76 -14.81 21.90 -6.74
N ALA A 77 -15.56 22.58 -5.87
CA ALA A 77 -15.67 22.21 -4.46
C ALA A 77 -16.31 20.83 -4.22
N GLN A 78 -17.25 20.42 -5.07
CA GLN A 78 -17.87 19.09 -4.97
C GLN A 78 -16.92 18.01 -5.52
N ALA A 79 -16.24 18.28 -6.62
CA ALA A 79 -15.24 17.38 -7.18
C ALA A 79 -14.10 17.11 -6.18
N GLU A 80 -13.62 18.15 -5.47
CA GLU A 80 -12.60 18.02 -4.43
C GLU A 80 -13.07 17.20 -3.21
N ARG A 81 -14.32 17.37 -2.79
CA ARG A 81 -14.89 16.55 -1.71
C ARG A 81 -15.02 15.09 -2.10
N LEU A 82 -15.46 14.82 -3.32
CA LEU A 82 -15.52 13.46 -3.88
C LEU A 82 -14.14 12.83 -3.93
N LEU A 83 -13.13 13.54 -4.44
CA LEU A 83 -11.76 13.09 -4.49
C LEU A 83 -11.23 12.76 -3.09
N THR A 84 -11.51 13.62 -2.11
CA THR A 84 -11.14 13.40 -0.71
C THR A 84 -11.76 12.12 -0.16
N GLN A 85 -13.08 11.97 -0.27
CA GLN A 85 -13.77 10.78 0.23
C GLN A 85 -13.25 9.51 -0.46
N GLN A 86 -13.11 9.55 -1.76
CA GLN A 86 -12.58 8.47 -2.58
C GLN A 86 -11.17 8.06 -2.16
N CYS A 87 -10.30 9.03 -1.91
CA CYS A 87 -8.93 8.78 -1.48
C CYS A 87 -8.88 8.10 -0.10
N LEU A 88 -9.69 8.55 0.85
CA LEU A 88 -9.79 7.94 2.18
C LEU A 88 -10.36 6.51 2.12
N ASP A 89 -11.42 6.29 1.34
CA ASP A 89 -12.05 4.98 1.21
C ASP A 89 -11.14 3.99 0.49
N ASP A 90 -10.44 4.44 -0.55
CA ASP A 90 -9.46 3.62 -1.28
C ASP A 90 -8.29 3.22 -0.38
N ALA A 91 -7.76 4.15 0.42
CA ALA A 91 -6.69 3.86 1.38
C ALA A 91 -7.14 2.85 2.43
N ASN A 92 -8.33 3.05 3.01
CA ASN A 92 -8.91 2.13 3.99
C ASN A 92 -9.12 0.72 3.42
N ALA A 93 -9.66 0.63 2.21
CA ALA A 93 -9.90 -0.64 1.54
C ALA A 93 -8.59 -1.35 1.18
N ALA A 94 -7.58 -0.62 0.67
CA ALA A 94 -6.27 -1.17 0.33
C ALA A 94 -5.55 -1.74 1.56
N ILE A 95 -5.49 -0.99 2.65
CA ILE A 95 -4.88 -1.43 3.92
C ILE A 95 -5.58 -2.71 4.43
N SER A 96 -6.90 -2.70 4.48
CA SER A 96 -7.68 -3.84 4.98
C SER A 96 -7.45 -5.10 4.14
N ARG A 97 -7.41 -4.97 2.80
CA ARG A 97 -7.15 -6.09 1.88
C ARG A 97 -5.71 -6.58 1.96
N LEU A 98 -4.73 -5.70 2.00
CA LEU A 98 -3.33 -6.09 2.11
C LEU A 98 -3.08 -6.94 3.34
N PHE A 99 -3.58 -6.54 4.48
CA PHE A 99 -3.45 -7.32 5.70
C PHE A 99 -4.27 -8.63 5.69
N ALA A 100 -5.40 -8.66 4.99
CA ALA A 100 -6.19 -9.88 4.82
C ALA A 100 -5.51 -10.89 3.87
N GLU A 101 -5.03 -10.42 2.72
CA GLU A 101 -4.42 -11.27 1.67
C GLU A 101 -3.00 -11.73 2.01
N ILE A 102 -2.29 -10.98 2.86
CA ILE A 102 -0.89 -11.21 3.19
C ILE A 102 -0.72 -11.33 4.71
N PRO A 103 -0.99 -12.51 5.29
CA PRO A 103 -0.93 -12.70 6.76
C PRO A 103 0.43 -12.42 7.39
N VAL A 104 1.51 -12.57 6.64
CA VAL A 104 2.90 -12.34 7.11
C VAL A 104 3.29 -10.85 7.10
N LEU A 105 2.46 -9.97 6.57
CA LEU A 105 2.69 -8.53 6.55
C LEU A 105 2.39 -7.93 7.93
N ASP A 106 3.36 -7.28 8.54
CA ASP A 106 3.22 -6.63 9.84
C ASP A 106 2.92 -5.14 9.73
N THR A 107 3.54 -4.50 8.74
CA THR A 107 3.56 -3.05 8.63
C THR A 107 3.36 -2.61 7.20
N ILE A 108 2.57 -1.56 7.00
CA ILE A 108 2.39 -0.88 5.73
C ILE A 108 2.82 0.58 5.92
N GLU A 109 3.80 1.03 5.14
CA GLU A 109 4.12 2.45 4.97
C GLU A 109 3.41 2.95 3.72
N LEU A 110 2.40 3.80 3.88
CA LEU A 110 1.59 4.32 2.79
C LEU A 110 1.87 5.79 2.57
N CYS A 111 2.06 6.15 1.31
CA CYS A 111 2.19 7.52 0.86
C CYS A 111 1.24 7.72 -0.34
N VAL A 112 0.25 8.59 -0.21
CA VAL A 112 -0.70 8.92 -1.28
C VAL A 112 -0.46 10.32 -1.77
N ARG A 113 -0.30 10.50 -3.09
CA ARG A 113 -0.04 11.78 -3.74
C ARG A 113 -1.09 12.07 -4.80
N ARG A 114 -1.32 13.35 -5.08
CA ARG A 114 -2.08 13.77 -6.28
C ARG A 114 -1.22 13.77 -7.53
N ASP A 115 0.05 14.07 -7.36
CA ASP A 115 1.06 14.14 -8.40
C ASP A 115 2.40 13.67 -7.82
N ILE A 116 3.23 13.03 -8.65
CA ILE A 116 4.56 12.52 -8.24
C ILE A 116 5.47 13.66 -7.75
N SER A 117 5.35 14.84 -8.35
CA SER A 117 6.17 16.01 -8.03
C SER A 117 5.73 16.77 -6.78
N ARG A 118 4.55 16.44 -6.22
CA ARG A 118 3.96 17.16 -5.08
C ARG A 118 4.13 16.38 -3.78
N PRO A 119 4.08 17.08 -2.63
CA PRO A 119 3.98 16.45 -1.32
C PRO A 119 2.78 15.51 -1.23
N PRO A 120 2.82 14.50 -0.34
CA PRO A 120 1.70 13.59 -0.15
C PRO A 120 0.50 14.33 0.46
N ILE A 121 -0.70 13.84 0.14
CA ILE A 121 -1.95 14.29 0.76
C ILE A 121 -2.37 13.38 1.93
N LEU A 122 -1.79 12.17 1.99
CA LEU A 122 -1.97 11.22 3.06
C LEU A 122 -0.70 10.38 3.18
N SER A 123 -0.18 10.23 4.40
CA SER A 123 1.02 9.43 4.64
C SER A 123 1.01 8.84 6.05
N GLY A 124 1.75 7.77 6.26
CA GLY A 124 1.97 7.20 7.58
C GLY A 124 2.26 5.71 7.57
N THR A 125 2.43 5.18 8.78
CA THR A 125 2.77 3.79 9.03
C THR A 125 1.64 3.12 9.77
N VAL A 126 1.12 2.03 9.19
CA VAL A 126 0.04 1.24 9.77
C VAL A 126 0.57 -0.11 10.19
N HIS A 127 0.39 -0.44 11.46
CA HIS A 127 0.72 -1.76 12.01
C HIS A 127 -0.52 -2.66 12.01
N ARG A 128 -0.32 -3.94 11.77
CA ARG A 128 -1.40 -4.95 11.79
C ARG A 128 -2.23 -4.89 13.07
N ASP A 129 -1.58 -4.73 14.21
CA ASP A 129 -2.25 -4.70 15.51
C ASP A 129 -3.16 -3.48 15.69
N SER A 130 -2.89 -2.38 14.99
CA SER A 130 -3.72 -1.17 15.01
C SER A 130 -5.09 -1.38 14.36
N LEU A 131 -5.26 -2.40 13.52
CA LEU A 131 -6.55 -2.69 12.86
C LEU A 131 -7.63 -3.22 13.81
N ARG A 132 -7.28 -3.63 15.02
CA ARG A 132 -8.23 -4.12 16.02
C ARG A 132 -9.09 -3.01 16.62
N ALA A 133 -8.79 -1.77 16.34
CA ALA A 133 -9.55 -0.63 16.80
C ALA A 133 -10.90 -0.57 16.06
N ASN A 134 -11.97 -0.60 16.84
CA ASN A 134 -13.35 -0.79 16.40
C ASN A 134 -14.09 0.54 16.19
N ASP A 135 -15.23 0.49 15.53
CA ASP A 135 -16.32 1.49 15.43
C ASP A 135 -15.92 2.97 15.46
N TYR A 136 -15.30 3.41 14.38
CA TYR A 136 -15.09 4.84 14.16
C TYR A 136 -16.27 5.43 13.37
N ALA A 137 -16.67 6.65 13.75
CA ALA A 137 -17.78 7.36 13.11
C ALA A 137 -17.52 7.71 11.63
N SER A 138 -16.26 7.71 11.18
CA SER A 138 -15.90 7.96 9.78
C SER A 138 -14.61 7.24 9.36
N THR A 139 -14.46 7.00 8.05
CA THR A 139 -13.24 6.46 7.45
C THR A 139 -12.00 7.30 7.83
N GLY A 140 -12.12 8.62 7.82
CA GLY A 140 -11.01 9.50 8.18
C GLY A 140 -10.56 9.34 9.64
N MET A 141 -11.49 9.23 10.59
CA MET A 141 -11.14 8.97 12.00
C MET A 141 -10.44 7.62 12.16
N ARG A 142 -10.94 6.60 11.49
CA ARG A 142 -10.32 5.27 11.50
C ARG A 142 -8.90 5.32 10.97
N LEU A 143 -8.67 5.96 9.81
CA LEU A 143 -7.34 6.06 9.21
C LEU A 143 -6.34 6.76 10.12
N ARG A 144 -6.74 7.84 10.79
CA ARG A 144 -5.89 8.51 11.79
C ARG A 144 -5.56 7.61 12.98
N ALA A 145 -6.55 6.90 13.49
CA ALA A 145 -6.37 6.02 14.63
C ALA A 145 -5.43 4.83 14.35
N ILE A 146 -5.38 4.36 13.10
CA ILE A 146 -4.47 3.28 12.70
C ILE A 146 -3.07 3.78 12.29
N GLY A 147 -2.80 5.10 12.32
CA GLY A 147 -1.46 5.65 12.12
C GLY A 147 -1.26 6.50 10.86
N LEU A 148 -2.33 6.85 10.13
CA LEU A 148 -2.20 7.73 8.97
C LEU A 148 -2.40 9.20 9.34
N SER A 149 -1.57 10.05 8.74
CA SER A 149 -1.59 11.50 8.88
C SER A 149 -2.12 12.15 7.60
N PHE A 150 -3.03 13.10 7.74
CA PHE A 150 -3.53 13.95 6.67
C PHE A 150 -4.15 15.22 7.25
N ARG A 151 -4.16 16.29 6.47
CA ARG A 151 -4.83 17.55 6.80
C ARG A 151 -6.08 17.70 5.95
N MET A 152 -7.10 18.32 6.52
CA MET A 152 -8.34 18.63 5.80
C MET A 152 -8.71 20.09 6.07
N SER A 153 -8.98 20.83 5.00
CA SER A 153 -9.57 22.16 5.04
C SER A 153 -10.80 22.17 4.13
N ASN A 154 -11.91 22.67 4.62
CA ASN A 154 -13.19 22.70 3.90
C ASN A 154 -13.62 21.35 3.31
N LEU A 155 -13.33 20.25 4.00
CA LEU A 155 -13.57 18.87 3.57
C LEU A 155 -12.70 18.42 2.39
N CYS A 156 -11.60 19.10 2.11
CA CYS A 156 -10.62 18.75 1.08
C CYS A 156 -9.29 18.35 1.72
N LEU A 157 -8.61 17.35 1.15
CA LEU A 157 -7.27 16.95 1.59
C LEU A 157 -6.24 17.98 1.14
N GLU A 158 -5.40 18.40 2.07
CA GLU A 158 -4.24 19.27 1.84
C GLU A 158 -2.95 18.46 1.82
N GLU A 159 -1.92 19.05 1.21
CA GLU A 159 -0.58 18.48 1.22
C GLU A 159 -0.02 18.41 2.65
N VAL A 160 0.68 17.34 2.99
CA VAL A 160 1.34 17.13 4.28
C VAL A 160 2.82 16.86 4.07
N GLU A 161 3.65 17.18 5.07
CA GLU A 161 5.05 16.80 5.04
C GLU A 161 5.17 15.27 5.07
N ALA A 162 6.05 14.72 4.26
CA ALA A 162 6.35 13.30 4.29
C ALA A 162 7.06 12.98 5.60
N SER A 163 6.51 12.05 6.36
CA SER A 163 7.10 11.54 7.61
C SER A 163 8.21 10.55 7.35
#